data_9ae055ea7a423bdeca95fec0b61679f9
#
_entry.id   9ae055ea7a423bdeca95fec0b61679f9
#
_cell.length_a   1.000
_cell.length_b   1.000
_cell.length_c   1.000
_cell.angle_alpha   90.00
_cell.angle_beta   90.00
_cell.angle_gamma   90.00
#
_symmetry.space_group_name_H-M   'P 1'
#
loop_
_entity.id
_entity.type
_entity.pdbx_description
1 polymer ?
#
loop_
_entity_poly.entity_id
_entity_poly.type
_entity_poly.pdbx_seq_one_letter_code
_entity_poly.pdbx_strand_id
1 'polypeptide(L)'
;MHARAEFCTVIGHIWGWRKRLRVVHGERCPRDMPCVFAQNHVFLLDPFVSFGAAMQSAGILPRFMSRDDFFAEKKQSWWYRLVNVDELICQLGTLEISRGNVSIGQLRPFVNVLRNGESFIMYPGRTRSRSGLIFEYRGEVQEPGSASFFLAQAQRGRETDLDVAIVPLTRTRNVATGIDTVLVGHPLRLAPRAGREEQRALDFQLVEAIAQNVTVNATQLAAGILYLHALHGLEESIGRGGFEAMARAALERVNGRCIDPDARADLPGQVSAALRHFRKAGLVALSRDSIRLDRAKILATPPMDGTFRKLNPVKYSLNQVLHFADVTQAIEDVVLTPRAQCAGGAEQLP
;
A
#
# COMPACT_ATOMS: atom_id res chain seq x y z
N MET A 1 5.41 7.32 29.08
CA MET A 1 4.92 6.17 28.27
C MET A 1 3.40 5.97 28.38
N HIS A 2 2.77 6.00 29.56
CA HIS A 2 1.32 5.75 29.70
C HIS A 2 0.44 6.72 28.90
N ALA A 3 0.62 8.04 29.02
CA ALA A 3 -0.20 9.04 28.31
C ALA A 3 -0.19 8.86 26.80
N ARG A 4 0.97 8.48 26.20
CA ARG A 4 1.09 8.21 24.77
C ARG A 4 0.31 6.96 24.37
N ALA A 5 0.36 5.89 25.19
CA ALA A 5 -0.37 4.66 24.93
C ALA A 5 -1.88 4.88 25.00
N GLU A 6 -2.36 5.61 26.00
CA GLU A 6 -3.78 5.96 26.16
C GLU A 6 -4.27 6.81 25.00
N PHE A 7 -3.51 7.84 24.62
CA PHE A 7 -3.82 8.69 23.49
C PHE A 7 -3.91 7.92 22.17
N CYS A 8 -2.94 7.05 21.89
CA CYS A 8 -2.95 6.21 20.70
C CYS A 8 -4.11 5.21 20.70
N THR A 9 -4.49 4.70 21.87
CA THR A 9 -5.67 3.84 22.03
C THR A 9 -6.96 4.60 21.73
N VAL A 10 -7.09 5.85 22.20
CA VAL A 10 -8.25 6.71 21.91
C VAL A 10 -8.34 7.02 20.42
N ILE A 11 -7.23 7.41 19.79
CA ILE A 11 -7.20 7.63 18.33
C ILE A 11 -7.54 6.34 17.58
N GLY A 12 -7.00 5.20 17.99
CA GLY A 12 -7.33 3.91 17.41
C GLY A 12 -8.82 3.57 17.51
N HIS A 13 -9.47 3.91 18.62
CA HIS A 13 -10.92 3.76 18.75
C HIS A 13 -11.71 4.72 17.86
N ILE A 14 -11.35 6.00 17.83
CA ILE A 14 -11.97 7.02 16.95
C ILE A 14 -11.84 6.60 15.48
N TRP A 15 -10.70 6.04 15.09
CA TRP A 15 -10.45 5.58 13.71
C TRP A 15 -11.06 4.23 13.39
N GLY A 16 -11.60 3.54 14.40
CA GLY A 16 -12.19 2.22 14.24
C GLY A 16 -11.19 1.18 13.75
N TRP A 17 -9.95 1.20 14.24
CA TRP A 17 -8.91 0.22 13.88
C TRP A 17 -9.41 -1.21 13.97
N ARG A 18 -10.19 -1.54 14.99
CA ARG A 18 -10.77 -2.89 15.14
C ARG A 18 -11.72 -3.28 14.02
N LYS A 19 -12.34 -2.30 13.34
CA LYS A 19 -13.34 -2.54 12.29
C LYS A 19 -12.79 -2.30 10.87
N ARG A 20 -11.71 -1.50 10.73
CA ARG A 20 -11.20 -1.04 9.43
C ARG A 20 -9.76 -1.46 9.13
N LEU A 21 -9.07 -2.06 10.08
CA LEU A 21 -7.72 -2.54 9.92
C LEU A 21 -7.69 -4.06 10.10
N ARG A 22 -7.19 -4.75 9.09
CA ARG A 22 -6.89 -6.18 9.12
C ARG A 22 -5.38 -6.34 9.04
N VAL A 23 -4.79 -6.97 10.05
CA VAL A 23 -3.37 -7.31 10.05
C VAL A 23 -3.21 -8.78 9.67
N VAL A 24 -2.38 -9.05 8.68
CA VAL A 24 -2.05 -10.40 8.20
C VAL A 24 -0.59 -10.68 8.55
N HIS A 25 -0.32 -11.85 9.08
CA HIS A 25 1.01 -12.28 9.54
C HIS A 25 1.61 -11.38 10.64
N GLY A 26 0.77 -10.86 11.54
CA GLY A 26 1.22 -10.04 12.67
C GLY A 26 2.21 -10.78 13.59
N GLU A 27 2.17 -12.10 13.63
CA GLU A 27 3.10 -12.96 14.37
C GLU A 27 4.56 -12.86 13.92
N ARG A 28 4.81 -12.37 12.69
CA ARG A 28 6.17 -12.13 12.17
C ARG A 28 6.82 -10.89 12.79
N CYS A 29 6.05 -10.02 13.44
CA CYS A 29 6.57 -8.81 14.05
C CYS A 29 7.37 -9.15 15.31
N PRO A 30 8.67 -8.81 15.40
CA PRO A 30 9.46 -9.01 16.63
C PRO A 30 8.87 -8.21 17.79
N ARG A 31 8.91 -8.78 18.99
CA ARG A 31 8.35 -8.17 20.21
C ARG A 31 9.41 -7.69 21.20
N ASP A 32 10.60 -8.22 21.08
CA ASP A 32 11.71 -8.12 22.03
C ASP A 32 12.87 -7.26 21.56
N MET A 33 12.72 -6.65 20.37
CA MET A 33 13.75 -5.80 19.80
C MET A 33 13.17 -4.54 19.16
N PRO A 34 13.95 -3.44 19.05
CA PRO A 34 13.56 -2.25 18.30
C PRO A 34 13.47 -2.53 16.81
N CYS A 35 12.46 -1.94 16.16
CA CYS A 35 12.19 -2.14 14.74
C CYS A 35 12.06 -0.83 13.97
N VAL A 36 12.51 -0.86 12.72
CA VAL A 36 12.13 0.11 11.69
C VAL A 36 10.95 -0.47 10.91
N PHE A 37 9.75 0.04 11.13
CA PHE A 37 8.57 -0.32 10.35
C PHE A 37 8.57 0.43 9.03
N ALA A 38 8.82 -0.25 7.93
CA ALA A 38 8.92 0.34 6.61
C ALA A 38 7.69 0.00 5.77
N GLN A 39 6.89 1.00 5.38
CA GLN A 39 5.61 0.80 4.68
C GLN A 39 5.57 1.53 3.33
N ASN A 40 4.80 0.98 2.37
CA ASN A 40 4.41 1.72 1.17
C ASN A 40 3.51 2.91 1.55
N HIS A 41 3.67 4.04 0.84
CA HIS A 41 2.94 5.27 1.16
C HIS A 41 1.86 5.55 0.11
N VAL A 42 0.61 5.22 0.42
CA VAL A 42 -0.52 5.33 -0.52
C VAL A 42 -1.55 6.40 -0.14
N PHE A 43 -1.61 6.78 1.15
CA PHE A 43 -2.60 7.72 1.65
C PHE A 43 -2.04 8.63 2.75
N LEU A 44 -2.67 9.80 2.96
CA LEU A 44 -2.25 10.78 3.98
C LEU A 44 -2.18 10.20 5.40
N LEU A 45 -3.07 9.27 5.69
CA LEU A 45 -3.27 8.72 7.03
C LEU A 45 -2.57 7.37 7.23
N ASP A 46 -1.63 7.01 6.34
CA ASP A 46 -0.79 5.82 6.49
C ASP A 46 -0.08 5.73 7.84
N PRO A 47 0.43 6.83 8.44
CA PRO A 47 1.05 6.74 9.76
C PRO A 47 0.15 6.10 10.82
N PHE A 48 -1.13 6.40 10.83
CA PHE A 48 -2.08 5.81 11.78
C PHE A 48 -2.37 4.33 11.49
N VAL A 49 -2.38 3.95 10.21
CA VAL A 49 -2.56 2.55 9.80
C VAL A 49 -1.34 1.72 10.17
N SER A 50 -0.12 2.21 9.88
CA SER A 50 1.14 1.57 10.27
C SER A 50 1.24 1.41 11.79
N PHE A 51 0.85 2.46 12.53
CA PHE A 51 0.81 2.44 13.98
C PHE A 51 -0.15 1.37 14.51
N GLY A 52 -1.38 1.34 13.98
CA GLY A 52 -2.37 0.32 14.34
C GLY A 52 -1.89 -1.10 14.03
N ALA A 53 -1.18 -1.30 12.91
CA ALA A 53 -0.61 -2.59 12.56
C ALA A 53 0.50 -3.02 13.55
N ALA A 54 1.43 -2.13 13.91
CA ALA A 54 2.48 -2.41 14.89
C ALA A 54 1.90 -2.73 16.28
N MET A 55 0.89 -1.96 16.71
CA MET A 55 0.18 -2.19 17.97
C MET A 55 -0.53 -3.55 18.01
N GLN A 56 -1.26 -3.89 16.96
CA GLN A 56 -2.00 -5.16 16.89
C GLN A 56 -1.06 -6.37 16.76
N SER A 57 0.09 -6.19 16.08
CA SER A 57 1.06 -7.29 15.85
C SER A 57 1.91 -7.59 17.08
N ALA A 58 2.45 -6.57 17.71
CA ALA A 58 3.48 -6.73 18.75
C ALA A 58 3.26 -5.89 20.01
N GLY A 59 2.20 -5.09 20.08
CA GLY A 59 2.00 -4.16 21.20
C GLY A 59 2.99 -2.98 21.20
N ILE A 60 3.69 -2.75 20.10
CA ILE A 60 4.72 -1.72 19.97
C ILE A 60 4.08 -0.37 19.63
N LEU A 61 4.55 0.69 20.27
CA LEU A 61 4.18 2.08 20.02
C LEU A 61 5.30 2.79 19.25
N PRO A 62 5.38 2.64 17.91
CA PRO A 62 6.48 3.23 17.15
C PRO A 62 6.36 4.76 17.09
N ARG A 63 7.49 5.44 16.93
CA ARG A 63 7.53 6.86 16.59
C ARG A 63 7.28 7.07 15.12
N PHE A 64 6.90 8.28 14.73
CA PHE A 64 6.64 8.63 13.32
C PHE A 64 7.77 9.48 12.75
N MET A 65 8.11 9.20 11.51
CA MET A 65 8.91 10.11 10.70
C MET A 65 7.98 11.06 9.95
N SER A 66 8.08 12.35 10.18
CA SER A 66 7.29 13.37 9.49
C SER A 66 8.16 14.48 8.93
N ARG A 67 7.70 15.11 7.87
CA ARG A 67 8.39 16.28 7.31
C ARG A 67 8.01 17.53 8.09
N ASP A 68 9.01 18.38 8.34
CA ASP A 68 8.88 19.67 9.04
C ASP A 68 7.88 20.63 8.36
N ASP A 69 7.86 20.67 7.01
CA ASP A 69 6.97 21.54 6.24
C ASP A 69 5.51 21.05 6.16
N PHE A 70 5.24 19.77 6.49
CA PHE A 70 3.90 19.20 6.38
C PHE A 70 2.85 19.92 7.22
N PHE A 71 3.26 20.45 8.36
CA PHE A 71 2.38 21.16 9.30
C PHE A 71 2.38 22.67 9.07
N ALA A 72 3.49 23.23 8.57
CA ALA A 72 3.59 24.64 8.25
C ALA A 72 2.56 25.08 7.18
N GLU A 73 2.36 24.26 6.14
CA GLU A 73 1.37 24.50 5.08
C GLU A 73 -0.10 24.48 5.59
N LYS A 74 -0.38 23.76 6.70
CA LYS A 74 -1.74 23.59 7.24
C LYS A 74 -2.08 24.52 8.36
N LYS A 75 -1.15 25.29 8.91
CA LYS A 75 -1.39 26.28 10.00
C LYS A 75 -2.41 27.37 9.64
N GLN A 76 -2.75 27.50 8.35
CA GLN A 76 -3.76 28.46 7.87
C GLN A 76 -5.20 27.94 8.00
N SER A 77 -5.42 26.66 8.28
CA SER A 77 -6.76 26.08 8.39
C SER A 77 -7.39 26.40 9.76
N TRP A 78 -8.67 26.81 9.78
CA TRP A 78 -9.38 27.22 10.99
C TRP A 78 -9.43 26.12 12.08
N TRP A 79 -9.56 24.85 11.70
CA TRP A 79 -9.58 23.71 12.63
C TRP A 79 -8.21 23.47 13.30
N TYR A 80 -7.13 23.89 12.68
CA TYR A 80 -5.77 23.83 13.22
C TYR A 80 -5.61 24.75 14.43
N ARG A 81 -6.44 25.83 14.50
CA ARG A 81 -6.46 26.78 15.64
C ARG A 81 -7.28 26.24 16.81
N LEU A 82 -8.21 25.30 16.56
CA LEU A 82 -9.05 24.70 17.61
C LEU A 82 -8.38 23.51 18.29
N VAL A 83 -7.49 22.82 17.59
CA VAL A 83 -6.75 21.66 18.10
C VAL A 83 -5.26 22.01 18.02
N ASN A 84 -4.55 21.97 19.14
CA ASN A 84 -3.09 22.11 19.14
C ASN A 84 -2.46 20.88 18.46
N VAL A 85 -2.45 20.90 17.12
CA VAL A 85 -2.00 19.75 16.32
C VAL A 85 -0.51 19.51 16.49
N ASP A 86 0.28 20.56 16.75
CA ASP A 86 1.71 20.43 17.00
C ASP A 86 1.95 19.63 18.30
N GLU A 87 1.21 19.95 19.36
CA GLU A 87 1.26 19.18 20.63
C GLU A 87 0.81 17.74 20.44
N LEU A 88 -0.29 17.55 19.71
CA LEU A 88 -0.82 16.24 19.37
C LEU A 88 0.22 15.36 18.66
N ILE A 89 0.97 15.94 17.75
CA ILE A 89 2.01 15.29 16.96
C ILE A 89 3.22 14.98 17.83
N CYS A 90 3.63 15.92 18.69
CA CYS A 90 4.68 15.68 19.67
C CYS A 90 4.31 14.53 20.62
N GLN A 91 3.07 14.47 21.09
CA GLN A 91 2.56 13.38 21.94
C GLN A 91 2.54 12.03 21.22
N LEU A 92 2.28 12.00 19.91
CA LEU A 92 2.44 10.81 19.08
C LEU A 92 3.91 10.36 18.94
N GLY A 93 4.86 11.19 19.37
CA GLY A 93 6.29 10.92 19.28
C GLY A 93 6.82 11.08 17.86
N THR A 94 6.30 12.05 17.13
CA THR A 94 6.78 12.39 15.79
C THR A 94 8.19 12.94 15.85
N LEU A 95 9.04 12.48 14.92
CA LEU A 95 10.38 12.99 14.69
C LEU A 95 10.39 13.71 13.35
N GLU A 96 10.85 14.94 13.36
CA GLU A 96 10.86 15.79 12.17
C GLU A 96 12.10 15.53 11.31
N ILE A 97 11.89 15.59 9.99
CA ILE A 97 12.95 15.50 8.99
C ILE A 97 12.73 16.59 7.93
N SER A 98 13.76 17.34 7.63
CA SER A 98 13.68 18.41 6.64
C SER A 98 13.69 17.88 5.21
N ARG A 99 13.08 18.65 4.30
CA ARG A 99 13.10 18.38 2.86
C ARG A 99 14.46 18.77 2.28
N GLY A 100 15.01 17.95 1.39
CA GLY A 100 16.22 18.25 0.65
C GLY A 100 17.43 17.47 1.14
N ASN A 101 18.58 18.13 1.25
CA ASN A 101 19.80 17.48 1.72
C ASN A 101 19.69 17.19 3.22
N VAL A 102 19.29 15.97 3.54
CA VAL A 102 19.19 15.49 4.91
C VAL A 102 20.61 15.33 5.48
N SER A 103 20.97 16.15 6.46
CA SER A 103 22.24 15.99 7.15
C SER A 103 22.21 14.78 8.11
N ILE A 104 23.37 14.19 8.35
CA ILE A 104 23.50 13.08 9.34
C ILE A 104 22.99 13.50 10.72
N GLY A 105 23.14 14.79 11.08
CA GLY A 105 22.62 15.34 12.33
C GLY A 105 21.11 15.20 12.47
N GLN A 106 20.35 15.37 11.39
CA GLN A 106 18.89 15.23 11.37
C GLN A 106 18.43 13.76 11.49
N LEU A 107 19.28 12.81 11.12
CA LEU A 107 18.99 11.36 11.25
C LEU A 107 19.32 10.81 12.64
N ARG A 108 20.16 11.54 13.42
CA ARG A 108 20.59 11.12 14.76
C ARG A 108 19.45 10.81 15.74
N PRO A 109 18.35 11.59 15.79
CA PRO A 109 17.22 11.27 16.64
C PRO A 109 16.61 9.88 16.37
N PHE A 110 16.52 9.47 15.10
CA PHE A 110 15.99 8.16 14.70
C PHE A 110 16.93 7.01 15.11
N VAL A 111 18.24 7.22 14.95
CA VAL A 111 19.24 6.26 15.44
C VAL A 111 19.15 6.10 16.95
N ASN A 112 18.98 7.21 17.69
CA ASN A 112 18.83 7.18 19.15
C ASN A 112 17.55 6.45 19.59
N VAL A 113 16.46 6.57 18.84
CA VAL A 113 15.22 5.81 19.08
C VAL A 113 15.52 4.30 19.11
N LEU A 114 16.21 3.79 18.09
CA LEU A 114 16.58 2.37 18.03
C LEU A 114 17.53 1.99 19.16
N ARG A 115 18.54 2.83 19.44
CA ARG A 115 19.52 2.61 20.52
C ARG A 115 18.88 2.57 21.91
N ASN A 116 17.77 3.25 22.09
CA ASN A 116 16.98 3.27 23.33
C ASN A 116 15.95 2.13 23.41
N GLY A 117 15.97 1.18 22.46
CA GLY A 117 15.01 0.06 22.43
C GLY A 117 13.63 0.44 21.92
N GLU A 118 13.48 1.65 21.33
CA GLU A 118 12.22 2.09 20.74
C GLU A 118 12.21 1.84 19.22
N SER A 119 11.02 1.88 18.61
CA SER A 119 10.80 1.65 17.19
C SER A 119 10.25 2.89 16.49
N PHE A 120 10.41 2.98 15.17
CA PHE A 120 9.79 4.05 14.39
C PHE A 120 9.27 3.56 13.03
N ILE A 121 8.38 4.38 12.42
CA ILE A 121 7.79 4.13 11.11
C ILE A 121 8.45 5.04 10.08
N MET A 122 8.79 4.48 8.91
CA MET A 122 9.26 5.22 7.75
C MET A 122 8.63 4.76 6.45
N TYR A 123 8.76 5.57 5.41
CA TYR A 123 8.26 5.31 4.07
C TYR A 123 9.43 5.34 3.07
N PRO A 124 9.96 4.17 2.67
CA PRO A 124 11.14 4.10 1.81
C PRO A 124 10.92 4.71 0.42
N GLY A 125 9.68 4.78 -0.06
CA GLY A 125 9.31 5.47 -1.29
C GLY A 125 9.34 7.00 -1.22
N ARG A 126 9.66 7.60 -0.10
CA ARG A 126 9.83 9.05 0.17
C ARG A 126 8.59 9.91 -0.14
N THR A 127 7.71 9.51 -1.02
CA THR A 127 6.49 10.24 -1.41
C THR A 127 5.28 9.31 -1.48
N ARG A 128 4.09 9.90 -1.35
CA ARG A 128 2.84 9.15 -1.53
C ARG A 128 2.67 8.75 -2.98
N SER A 129 2.25 7.51 -3.20
CA SER A 129 1.91 7.03 -4.52
C SER A 129 0.72 7.81 -5.10
N ARG A 130 0.91 8.36 -6.29
CA ARG A 130 -0.12 9.02 -7.09
C ARG A 130 -0.54 8.20 -8.29
N SER A 131 0.32 7.30 -8.72
CA SER A 131 0.10 6.38 -9.82
C SER A 131 -0.54 5.05 -9.40
N GLY A 132 -0.45 4.68 -8.13
CA GLY A 132 -0.79 3.34 -7.63
C GLY A 132 0.41 2.41 -7.55
N LEU A 133 1.56 2.77 -8.14
CA LEU A 133 2.79 2.01 -7.98
C LEU A 133 3.19 1.97 -6.50
N ILE A 134 3.76 0.85 -6.07
CA ILE A 134 4.23 0.68 -4.68
C ILE A 134 5.28 1.72 -4.33
N PHE A 135 6.15 2.05 -5.30
CA PHE A 135 7.12 3.13 -5.21
C PHE A 135 6.96 4.07 -6.41
N GLU A 136 6.84 5.36 -6.14
CA GLU A 136 6.78 6.39 -7.18
C GLU A 136 8.19 6.73 -7.65
N TYR A 137 8.44 6.47 -8.93
CA TYR A 137 9.65 6.93 -9.61
C TYR A 137 9.30 8.18 -10.43
N ARG A 138 9.94 9.30 -10.15
CA ARG A 138 9.80 10.53 -10.92
C ARG A 138 10.86 10.58 -12.03
N GLY A 139 10.66 9.82 -13.09
CA GLY A 139 11.46 9.91 -14.31
C GLY A 139 12.87 9.27 -14.27
N GLU A 140 13.47 9.10 -13.12
CA GLU A 140 14.74 8.40 -12.91
C GLU A 140 14.57 7.30 -11.90
N VAL A 141 15.37 6.24 -11.98
CA VAL A 141 15.42 5.17 -10.98
C VAL A 141 15.89 5.80 -9.66
N GLN A 142 14.95 6.16 -8.80
CA GLN A 142 15.28 6.65 -7.47
C GLN A 142 15.71 5.46 -6.61
N GLU A 143 16.84 5.62 -5.96
CA GLU A 143 17.23 4.69 -4.90
C GLU A 143 16.18 4.74 -3.76
N PRO A 144 15.83 3.59 -3.17
CA PRO A 144 14.94 3.54 -2.03
C PRO A 144 15.50 4.37 -0.88
N GLY A 145 14.61 4.87 -0.02
CA GLY A 145 15.04 5.50 1.22
C GLY A 145 15.78 4.49 2.08
N SER A 146 16.97 4.84 2.56
CA SER A 146 17.87 3.93 3.24
C SER A 146 17.38 3.59 4.65
N ALA A 147 16.63 2.51 4.78
CA ALA A 147 16.26 1.93 6.07
C ALA A 147 17.46 1.23 6.71
N SER A 148 18.30 0.59 5.90
CA SER A 148 19.53 -0.08 6.31
C SER A 148 20.52 0.84 7.00
N PHE A 149 20.59 2.12 6.59
CA PHE A 149 21.41 3.13 7.25
C PHE A 149 21.11 3.24 8.74
N PHE A 150 19.82 3.24 9.13
CA PHE A 150 19.45 3.35 10.55
C PHE A 150 19.92 2.15 11.36
N LEU A 151 19.83 0.93 10.78
CA LEU A 151 20.35 -0.28 11.41
C LEU A 151 21.86 -0.20 11.59
N ALA A 152 22.59 0.12 10.51
CA ALA A 152 24.04 0.25 10.52
C ALA A 152 24.52 1.28 11.56
N GLN A 153 23.85 2.45 11.63
CA GLN A 153 24.22 3.48 12.60
C GLN A 153 23.80 3.11 14.04
N ALA A 154 22.70 2.40 14.23
CA ALA A 154 22.28 1.96 15.55
C ALA A 154 23.27 0.93 16.14
N GLN A 155 23.80 0.04 15.32
CA GLN A 155 24.78 -0.99 15.70
C GLN A 155 26.20 -0.43 15.88
N ARG A 156 26.51 0.71 15.25
CA ARG A 156 27.88 1.25 15.23
C ARG A 156 28.38 1.72 16.59
N GLY A 157 29.58 1.28 16.96
CA GLY A 157 30.28 1.75 18.18
C GLY A 157 29.71 1.19 19.48
N ARG A 158 28.98 0.08 19.44
CA ARG A 158 28.54 -0.66 20.61
C ARG A 158 29.46 -1.86 20.88
N GLU A 159 29.71 -2.13 22.15
CA GLU A 159 30.46 -3.32 22.60
C GLU A 159 29.64 -4.61 22.39
N THR A 160 28.32 -4.51 22.50
CA THR A 160 27.38 -5.61 22.23
C THR A 160 26.56 -5.29 21.01
N ASP A 161 26.34 -6.28 20.14
CA ASP A 161 25.51 -6.14 18.97
C ASP A 161 24.06 -5.80 19.39
N LEU A 162 23.57 -4.66 18.88
CA LEU A 162 22.17 -4.32 19.04
C LEU A 162 21.36 -5.14 18.02
N ASP A 163 20.52 -6.04 18.52
CA ASP A 163 19.56 -6.73 17.66
C ASP A 163 18.46 -5.74 17.25
N VAL A 164 18.39 -5.42 15.96
CA VAL A 164 17.46 -4.47 15.37
C VAL A 164 17.04 -4.96 14.00
N ALA A 165 15.75 -4.83 13.66
CA ALA A 165 15.22 -5.32 12.39
C ALA A 165 14.46 -4.23 11.61
N ILE A 166 14.37 -4.40 10.29
CA ILE A 166 13.39 -3.72 9.46
C ILE A 166 12.20 -4.65 9.26
N VAL A 167 11.00 -4.18 9.57
CA VAL A 167 9.75 -4.93 9.36
C VAL A 167 9.03 -4.33 8.15
N PRO A 168 9.00 -5.04 7.02
CA PRO A 168 8.24 -4.60 5.85
C PRO A 168 6.74 -4.63 6.16
N LEU A 169 6.04 -3.54 5.92
CA LEU A 169 4.60 -3.44 6.00
C LEU A 169 4.03 -3.10 4.63
N THR A 170 3.03 -3.83 4.17
CA THR A 170 2.35 -3.50 2.92
C THR A 170 0.89 -3.26 3.14
N ARG A 171 0.47 -2.01 2.94
CA ARG A 171 -0.92 -1.63 3.02
C ARG A 171 -1.60 -1.78 1.67
N THR A 172 -2.74 -2.46 1.66
CA THR A 172 -3.68 -2.53 0.54
C THR A 172 -5.08 -2.18 1.03
N ARG A 173 -5.78 -1.27 0.32
CA ARG A 173 -7.14 -0.88 0.68
C ARG A 173 -8.17 -1.59 -0.18
N ASN A 174 -9.10 -2.26 0.47
CA ASN A 174 -10.30 -2.76 -0.19
C ASN A 174 -11.34 -1.62 -0.26
N VAL A 175 -11.61 -1.14 -1.47
CA VAL A 175 -12.54 -0.02 -1.69
C VAL A 175 -13.98 -0.39 -1.37
N ALA A 176 -14.34 -1.66 -1.52
CA ALA A 176 -15.70 -2.16 -1.29
C ALA A 176 -16.09 -2.12 0.19
N THR A 177 -15.20 -2.60 1.06
CA THR A 177 -15.43 -2.67 2.52
C THR A 177 -14.89 -1.47 3.26
N GLY A 178 -13.99 -0.72 2.63
CA GLY A 178 -13.21 0.34 3.29
C GLY A 178 -12.19 -0.18 4.29
N ILE A 179 -11.92 -1.49 4.29
CA ILE A 179 -10.92 -2.13 5.14
C ILE A 179 -9.53 -1.91 4.55
N ASP A 180 -8.60 -1.54 5.39
CA ASP A 180 -7.18 -1.53 5.09
C ASP A 180 -6.56 -2.85 5.57
N THR A 181 -6.00 -3.62 4.65
CA THR A 181 -5.22 -4.81 4.96
C THR A 181 -3.75 -4.42 5.01
N VAL A 182 -3.09 -4.71 6.12
CA VAL A 182 -1.65 -4.56 6.28
C VAL A 182 -1.03 -5.93 6.44
N LEU A 183 -0.22 -6.32 5.46
CA LEU A 183 0.56 -7.54 5.52
C LEU A 183 1.91 -7.24 6.15
N VAL A 184 2.27 -7.99 7.19
CA VAL A 184 3.56 -7.92 7.88
C VAL A 184 4.50 -8.91 7.19
N GLY A 185 5.58 -8.38 6.59
CA GLY A 185 6.61 -9.19 5.94
C GLY A 185 7.57 -9.82 6.95
N HIS A 186 8.44 -10.69 6.45
CA HIS A 186 9.53 -11.23 7.26
C HIS A 186 10.51 -10.13 7.66
N PRO A 187 10.93 -10.06 8.93
CA PRO A 187 11.90 -9.09 9.37
C PRO A 187 13.22 -9.24 8.63
N LEU A 188 13.76 -8.12 8.20
CA LEU A 188 15.06 -8.03 7.53
C LEU A 188 16.10 -7.55 8.54
N ARG A 189 17.28 -8.13 8.50
CA ARG A 189 18.39 -7.80 9.40
C ARG A 189 19.63 -7.46 8.60
N LEU A 190 20.45 -6.59 9.17
CA LEU A 190 21.74 -6.24 8.61
C LEU A 190 22.83 -6.91 9.47
N ALA A 191 23.78 -7.50 8.81
CA ALA A 191 24.94 -8.06 9.51
C ALA A 191 25.72 -6.95 10.25
N PRO A 192 26.27 -7.21 11.44
CA PRO A 192 27.15 -6.26 12.11
C PRO A 192 28.30 -5.83 11.20
N ARG A 193 28.58 -4.51 11.14
CA ARG A 193 29.64 -3.91 10.31
C ARG A 193 29.45 -4.06 8.80
N ALA A 194 28.21 -4.33 8.33
CA ALA A 194 27.88 -4.39 6.92
C ALA A 194 28.32 -3.13 6.16
N GLY A 195 28.93 -3.35 5.00
CA GLY A 195 29.38 -2.30 4.09
C GLY A 195 28.24 -1.61 3.35
N ARG A 196 28.59 -0.63 2.51
CA ARG A 196 27.58 0.15 1.75
C ARG A 196 26.82 -0.71 0.74
N GLU A 197 27.48 -1.69 0.12
CA GLU A 197 26.84 -2.57 -0.87
C GLU A 197 25.79 -3.46 -0.20
N GLU A 198 26.09 -4.02 0.96
CA GLU A 198 25.17 -4.84 1.73
C GLU A 198 23.98 -4.04 2.23
N GLN A 199 24.22 -2.80 2.68
CA GLN A 199 23.14 -1.87 3.05
C GLN A 199 22.24 -1.57 1.86
N ARG A 200 22.81 -1.27 0.68
CA ARG A 200 22.04 -1.03 -0.54
C ARG A 200 21.25 -2.27 -0.96
N ALA A 201 21.86 -3.45 -0.92
CA ALA A 201 21.18 -4.70 -1.22
C ALA A 201 19.98 -4.93 -0.29
N LEU A 202 20.13 -4.66 1.00
CA LEU A 202 19.05 -4.76 1.98
C LEU A 202 17.90 -3.77 1.69
N ASP A 203 18.21 -2.54 1.28
CA ASP A 203 17.18 -1.56 0.91
C ASP A 203 16.39 -1.98 -0.35
N PHE A 204 17.03 -2.59 -1.34
CA PHE A 204 16.34 -3.18 -2.49
C PHE A 204 15.51 -4.41 -2.09
N GLN A 205 16.04 -5.28 -1.23
CA GLN A 205 15.30 -6.42 -0.69
C GLN A 205 14.05 -5.97 0.09
N LEU A 206 14.15 -4.85 0.83
CA LEU A 206 13.02 -4.24 1.52
C LEU A 206 11.93 -3.80 0.53
N VAL A 207 12.31 -3.10 -0.54
CA VAL A 207 11.38 -2.66 -1.58
C VAL A 207 10.67 -3.85 -2.21
N GLU A 208 11.41 -4.88 -2.56
CA GLU A 208 10.87 -6.12 -3.11
C GLU A 208 9.91 -6.80 -2.12
N ALA A 209 10.30 -6.92 -0.85
CA ALA A 209 9.46 -7.52 0.19
C ALA A 209 8.14 -6.75 0.36
N ILE A 210 8.16 -5.40 0.32
CA ILE A 210 6.94 -4.60 0.36
C ILE A 210 6.09 -4.83 -0.88
N ALA A 211 6.68 -4.87 -2.07
CA ALA A 211 5.97 -5.09 -3.31
C ALA A 211 5.30 -6.47 -3.35
N GLN A 212 6.02 -7.53 -3.00
CA GLN A 212 5.52 -8.91 -3.00
C GLN A 212 4.39 -9.16 -1.98
N ASN A 213 4.25 -8.30 -0.99
CA ASN A 213 3.25 -8.41 0.07
C ASN A 213 1.93 -7.67 -0.24
N VAL A 214 1.71 -7.18 -1.45
CA VAL A 214 0.42 -6.58 -1.85
C VAL A 214 -0.68 -7.64 -1.79
N THR A 215 -1.77 -7.31 -1.11
CA THR A 215 -2.97 -8.18 -1.07
C THR A 215 -3.81 -7.94 -2.32
N VAL A 216 -4.05 -9.01 -3.09
CA VAL A 216 -4.90 -8.94 -4.29
C VAL A 216 -6.37 -8.90 -3.88
N ASN A 217 -7.13 -7.95 -4.42
CA ASN A 217 -8.56 -7.79 -4.14
C ASN A 217 -9.38 -7.59 -5.42
N ALA A 218 -10.70 -7.66 -5.30
CA ALA A 218 -11.62 -7.54 -6.42
C ALA A 218 -11.53 -6.21 -7.18
N THR A 219 -11.11 -5.12 -6.50
CA THR A 219 -10.97 -3.80 -7.15
C THR A 219 -9.86 -3.82 -8.18
N GLN A 220 -8.74 -4.47 -7.88
CA GLN A 220 -7.58 -4.59 -8.78
C GLN A 220 -7.91 -5.48 -9.98
N LEU A 221 -8.59 -6.62 -9.76
CA LEU A 221 -9.05 -7.49 -10.84
C LEU A 221 -10.04 -6.78 -11.77
N ALA A 222 -11.05 -6.13 -11.19
CA ALA A 222 -12.01 -5.34 -11.95
C ALA A 222 -11.35 -4.22 -12.75
N ALA A 223 -10.36 -3.55 -12.17
CA ALA A 223 -9.58 -2.51 -12.83
C ALA A 223 -8.79 -3.05 -14.04
N GLY A 224 -8.14 -4.19 -13.87
CA GLY A 224 -7.38 -4.85 -14.94
C GLY A 224 -8.28 -5.26 -16.10
N ILE A 225 -9.43 -5.88 -15.81
CA ILE A 225 -10.41 -6.26 -16.84
C ILE A 225 -10.88 -5.03 -17.63
N LEU A 226 -11.30 -3.95 -16.95
CA LEU A 226 -11.74 -2.72 -17.60
C LEU A 226 -10.62 -2.07 -18.43
N TYR A 227 -9.40 -2.06 -17.89
CA TYR A 227 -8.25 -1.48 -18.58
C TYR A 227 -7.92 -2.22 -19.86
N LEU A 228 -7.87 -3.57 -19.84
CA LEU A 228 -7.58 -4.36 -21.03
C LEU A 228 -8.69 -4.25 -22.07
N HIS A 229 -9.97 -4.25 -21.67
CA HIS A 229 -11.09 -3.98 -22.60
C HIS A 229 -10.92 -2.60 -23.29
N ALA A 230 -10.57 -1.58 -22.52
CA ALA A 230 -10.34 -0.25 -23.08
C ALA A 230 -9.10 -0.21 -23.99
N LEU A 231 -8.00 -0.86 -23.58
CA LEU A 231 -6.74 -0.86 -24.30
C LEU A 231 -6.84 -1.57 -25.65
N HIS A 232 -7.42 -2.75 -25.68
CA HIS A 232 -7.53 -3.58 -26.90
C HIS A 232 -8.74 -3.24 -27.78
N GLY A 233 -9.51 -2.25 -27.41
CA GLY A 233 -10.65 -1.85 -28.22
C GLY A 233 -11.74 -2.89 -28.32
N LEU A 234 -11.90 -3.70 -27.31
CA LEU A 234 -12.98 -4.67 -27.23
C LEU A 234 -14.34 -3.98 -27.10
N GLU A 235 -15.41 -4.76 -26.90
CA GLU A 235 -16.77 -4.23 -26.79
C GLU A 235 -16.86 -3.03 -25.83
N GLU A 236 -17.53 -1.95 -26.23
CA GLU A 236 -17.77 -0.78 -25.37
C GLU A 236 -18.69 -1.09 -24.19
N SER A 237 -19.46 -2.16 -24.27
CA SER A 237 -20.41 -2.59 -23.24
C SER A 237 -20.19 -4.05 -22.90
N ILE A 238 -19.94 -4.34 -21.65
CA ILE A 238 -19.74 -5.70 -21.11
C ILE A 238 -20.97 -6.09 -20.31
N GLY A 239 -21.51 -7.29 -20.55
CA GLY A 239 -22.57 -7.85 -19.71
C GLY A 239 -22.08 -8.06 -18.27
N ARG A 240 -22.88 -7.69 -17.26
CA ARG A 240 -22.48 -7.83 -15.84
C ARG A 240 -22.11 -9.25 -15.46
N GLY A 241 -22.93 -10.23 -15.87
CA GLY A 241 -22.62 -11.64 -15.59
C GLY A 241 -21.32 -12.10 -16.22
N GLY A 242 -21.04 -11.67 -17.47
CA GLY A 242 -19.76 -11.96 -18.12
C GLY A 242 -18.58 -11.30 -17.43
N PHE A 243 -18.73 -10.07 -16.95
CA PHE A 243 -17.70 -9.37 -16.18
C PHE A 243 -17.39 -10.07 -14.84
N GLU A 244 -18.43 -10.47 -14.12
CA GLU A 244 -18.28 -11.22 -12.86
C GLU A 244 -17.63 -12.59 -13.08
N ALA A 245 -17.98 -13.27 -14.18
CA ALA A 245 -17.36 -14.54 -14.57
C ALA A 245 -15.88 -14.37 -14.89
N MET A 246 -15.49 -13.31 -15.63
CA MET A 246 -14.08 -12.98 -15.87
C MET A 246 -13.33 -12.69 -14.57
N ALA A 247 -13.90 -11.89 -13.66
CA ALA A 247 -13.29 -11.58 -12.38
C ALA A 247 -13.08 -12.84 -11.50
N ARG A 248 -14.05 -13.77 -11.53
CA ARG A 248 -13.96 -15.06 -10.84
C ARG A 248 -12.85 -15.93 -11.43
N ALA A 249 -12.84 -16.09 -12.75
CA ALA A 249 -11.85 -16.91 -13.43
C ALA A 249 -10.43 -16.33 -13.26
N ALA A 250 -10.27 -15.00 -13.23
CA ALA A 250 -9.00 -14.37 -12.92
C ALA A 250 -8.58 -14.67 -11.48
N LEU A 251 -9.50 -14.51 -10.50
CA LEU A 251 -9.19 -14.79 -9.09
C LEU A 251 -8.77 -16.26 -8.86
N GLU A 252 -9.41 -17.20 -9.51
CA GLU A 252 -9.10 -18.64 -9.41
C GLU A 252 -7.73 -19.00 -9.98
N ARG A 253 -7.23 -18.23 -10.94
CA ARG A 253 -5.89 -18.42 -11.53
C ARG A 253 -4.77 -17.78 -10.74
N VAL A 254 -5.07 -16.84 -9.83
CA VAL A 254 -4.05 -16.21 -8.97
C VAL A 254 -3.64 -17.19 -7.87
N ASN A 255 -2.40 -17.63 -7.92
CA ASN A 255 -1.83 -18.60 -6.97
C ASN A 255 -0.64 -18.00 -6.21
N GLY A 256 -0.43 -18.48 -4.97
CA GLY A 256 0.73 -18.07 -4.17
C GLY A 256 0.73 -16.64 -3.66
N ARG A 257 -0.38 -15.89 -3.85
CA ARG A 257 -0.53 -14.51 -3.38
C ARG A 257 -1.46 -14.41 -2.18
N CYS A 258 -1.26 -13.36 -1.38
CA CYS A 258 -2.25 -12.99 -0.38
C CYS A 258 -3.49 -12.42 -1.09
N ILE A 259 -4.60 -13.12 -0.99
CA ILE A 259 -5.89 -12.69 -1.55
C ILE A 259 -6.75 -12.15 -0.40
N ASP A 260 -7.40 -11.02 -0.63
CA ASP A 260 -8.36 -10.44 0.32
C ASP A 260 -9.45 -11.48 0.64
N PRO A 261 -9.64 -11.86 1.91
CA PRO A 261 -10.68 -12.82 2.30
C PRO A 261 -12.08 -12.41 1.86
N ASP A 262 -12.38 -11.10 1.82
CA ASP A 262 -13.68 -10.60 1.38
C ASP A 262 -13.89 -10.83 -0.12
N ALA A 263 -12.81 -10.79 -0.93
CA ALA A 263 -12.89 -11.12 -2.35
C ALA A 263 -13.19 -12.62 -2.58
N ARG A 264 -12.75 -13.50 -1.67
CA ARG A 264 -13.09 -14.93 -1.71
C ARG A 264 -14.50 -15.21 -1.22
N ALA A 265 -14.95 -14.49 -0.18
CA ALA A 265 -16.25 -14.74 0.45
C ALA A 265 -17.43 -14.21 -0.40
N ASP A 266 -17.28 -13.03 -1.01
CA ASP A 266 -18.33 -12.35 -1.77
C ASP A 266 -17.75 -11.59 -2.98
N LEU A 267 -17.20 -12.30 -3.95
CA LEU A 267 -16.64 -11.67 -5.14
C LEU A 267 -17.66 -10.82 -5.92
N PRO A 268 -18.92 -11.24 -6.16
CA PRO A 268 -19.90 -10.42 -6.88
C PRO A 268 -20.18 -9.08 -6.18
N GLY A 269 -20.37 -9.09 -4.87
CA GLY A 269 -20.60 -7.87 -4.08
C GLY A 269 -19.39 -6.93 -4.10
N GLN A 270 -18.18 -7.49 -4.01
CA GLN A 270 -16.92 -6.75 -4.08
C GLN A 270 -16.69 -6.13 -5.46
N VAL A 271 -16.92 -6.87 -6.54
CA VAL A 271 -16.86 -6.38 -7.93
C VAL A 271 -17.90 -5.28 -8.15
N SER A 272 -19.13 -5.48 -7.71
CA SER A 272 -20.18 -4.47 -7.78
C SER A 272 -19.80 -3.18 -7.06
N ALA A 273 -19.14 -3.26 -5.90
CA ALA A 273 -18.68 -2.09 -5.16
C ALA A 273 -17.52 -1.39 -5.89
N ALA A 274 -16.57 -2.14 -6.46
CA ALA A 274 -15.50 -1.59 -7.29
C ALA A 274 -16.07 -0.85 -8.51
N LEU A 275 -17.03 -1.43 -9.21
CA LEU A 275 -17.71 -0.79 -10.35
C LEU A 275 -18.44 0.49 -9.93
N ARG A 276 -19.13 0.51 -8.77
CA ARG A 276 -19.71 1.76 -8.24
C ARG A 276 -18.67 2.83 -7.97
N HIS A 277 -17.49 2.44 -7.48
CA HIS A 277 -16.37 3.37 -7.29
C HIS A 277 -15.89 3.96 -8.63
N PHE A 278 -15.70 3.14 -9.66
CA PHE A 278 -15.30 3.59 -10.98
C PHE A 278 -16.39 4.46 -11.66
N ARG A 279 -17.67 4.14 -11.44
CA ARG A 279 -18.79 4.98 -11.89
C ARG A 279 -18.76 6.37 -11.26
N LYS A 280 -18.49 6.49 -9.96
CA LYS A 280 -18.36 7.80 -9.28
C LYS A 280 -17.23 8.65 -9.87
N ALA A 281 -16.20 8.02 -10.43
CA ALA A 281 -15.13 8.70 -11.15
C ALA A 281 -15.45 8.96 -12.65
N GLY A 282 -16.64 8.58 -13.13
CA GLY A 282 -17.07 8.78 -14.50
C GLY A 282 -16.36 7.89 -15.53
N LEU A 283 -15.77 6.77 -15.10
CA LEU A 283 -15.01 5.85 -15.96
C LEU A 283 -15.89 4.78 -16.60
N VAL A 284 -17.00 4.47 -15.97
CA VAL A 284 -18.00 3.53 -16.46
C VAL A 284 -19.41 4.04 -16.20
N ALA A 285 -20.36 3.69 -17.07
CA ALA A 285 -21.79 3.81 -16.81
C ALA A 285 -22.36 2.41 -16.53
N LEU A 286 -23.21 2.30 -15.50
CA LEU A 286 -23.79 1.03 -15.07
C LEU A 286 -25.28 1.02 -15.37
N SER A 287 -25.75 0.00 -16.10
CA SER A 287 -27.16 -0.37 -16.22
C SER A 287 -27.46 -1.60 -15.37
N ARG A 288 -28.70 -2.12 -15.47
CA ARG A 288 -29.08 -3.36 -14.80
C ARG A 288 -28.20 -4.53 -15.24
N ASP A 289 -27.96 -4.67 -16.55
CA ASP A 289 -27.39 -5.87 -17.14
C ASP A 289 -26.04 -5.62 -17.83
N SER A 290 -25.59 -4.35 -17.92
CA SER A 290 -24.35 -4.01 -18.63
C SER A 290 -23.51 -2.92 -17.95
N ILE A 291 -22.24 -2.89 -18.34
CA ILE A 291 -21.21 -1.95 -17.94
C ILE A 291 -20.70 -1.30 -19.22
N ARG A 292 -20.96 -0.02 -19.43
CA ARG A 292 -20.43 0.73 -20.58
C ARG A 292 -19.17 1.48 -20.16
N LEU A 293 -18.10 1.34 -20.93
CA LEU A 293 -16.79 1.91 -20.65
C LEU A 293 -16.64 3.30 -21.29
N ASP A 294 -16.06 4.24 -20.56
CA ASP A 294 -15.48 5.46 -21.12
C ASP A 294 -14.00 5.22 -21.40
N ARG A 295 -13.68 4.67 -22.59
CA ARG A 295 -12.33 4.27 -22.99
C ARG A 295 -11.34 5.42 -22.88
N ALA A 296 -11.72 6.60 -23.37
CA ALA A 296 -10.85 7.77 -23.36
C ALA A 296 -10.43 8.13 -21.93
N LYS A 297 -11.38 8.14 -20.99
CA LYS A 297 -11.06 8.45 -19.59
C LYS A 297 -10.29 7.31 -18.89
N ILE A 298 -10.60 6.05 -19.18
CA ILE A 298 -9.86 4.91 -18.60
C ILE A 298 -8.39 4.96 -19.04
N LEU A 299 -8.11 5.25 -20.32
CA LEU A 299 -6.77 5.30 -20.86
C LEU A 299 -6.05 6.62 -20.61
N ALA A 300 -6.76 7.67 -20.20
CA ALA A 300 -6.16 8.98 -19.94
C ALA A 300 -5.03 8.91 -18.91
N THR A 301 -3.93 9.59 -19.21
CA THR A 301 -2.81 9.79 -18.30
C THR A 301 -2.58 11.29 -18.14
N PRO A 302 -2.65 11.82 -16.90
CA PRO A 302 -2.38 13.22 -16.67
C PRO A 302 -0.89 13.53 -16.98
N PRO A 303 -0.55 14.77 -17.33
CA PRO A 303 0.83 15.16 -17.56
C PRO A 303 1.68 14.96 -16.30
N MET A 304 2.92 14.51 -16.48
CA MET A 304 3.92 14.29 -15.42
C MET A 304 4.66 15.60 -15.13
N ASP A 305 3.92 16.64 -14.78
CA ASP A 305 4.47 17.92 -14.34
C ASP A 305 4.56 18.01 -12.80
N GLY A 306 5.06 19.13 -12.30
CA GLY A 306 5.15 19.40 -10.86
C GLY A 306 3.80 19.36 -10.14
N THR A 307 2.69 19.44 -10.87
CA THR A 307 1.30 19.35 -10.38
C THR A 307 0.71 17.97 -10.57
N PHE A 308 1.53 16.93 -10.76
CA PHE A 308 1.10 15.55 -11.02
C PHE A 308 -0.11 15.16 -10.19
N ARG A 309 -1.21 14.89 -10.89
CA ARG A 309 -2.47 14.47 -10.27
C ARG A 309 -2.49 12.96 -10.13
N LYS A 310 -3.23 12.49 -9.13
CA LYS A 310 -3.48 11.06 -8.95
C LYS A 310 -4.10 10.48 -10.24
N LEU A 311 -3.61 9.32 -10.70
CA LEU A 311 -4.21 8.60 -11.81
C LEU A 311 -5.67 8.26 -11.54
N ASN A 312 -6.43 8.02 -12.58
CA ASN A 312 -7.81 7.56 -12.44
C ASN A 312 -7.86 6.23 -11.64
N PRO A 313 -8.96 5.93 -10.94
CA PRO A 313 -9.05 4.77 -10.06
C PRO A 313 -8.77 3.42 -10.72
N VAL A 314 -9.06 3.26 -12.03
CA VAL A 314 -8.77 2.03 -12.77
C VAL A 314 -7.27 1.84 -12.90
N LYS A 315 -6.54 2.80 -13.47
CA LYS A 315 -5.07 2.74 -13.59
C LYS A 315 -4.40 2.63 -12.21
N TYR A 316 -4.87 3.43 -11.25
CA TYR A 316 -4.34 3.42 -9.90
C TYR A 316 -4.43 2.04 -9.23
N SER A 317 -5.57 1.37 -9.39
CA SER A 317 -5.77 0.04 -8.78
C SER A 317 -4.98 -1.05 -9.51
N LEU A 318 -4.95 -1.00 -10.85
CA LEU A 318 -4.17 -1.94 -11.65
C LEU A 318 -2.67 -1.84 -11.34
N ASN A 319 -2.14 -0.63 -11.26
CA ASN A 319 -0.70 -0.40 -11.00
C ASN A 319 -0.22 -1.00 -9.67
N GLN A 320 -1.11 -1.24 -8.70
CA GLN A 320 -0.73 -1.90 -7.45
C GLN A 320 -0.31 -3.36 -7.64
N VAL A 321 -0.74 -4.00 -8.72
CA VAL A 321 -0.49 -5.43 -8.99
C VAL A 321 0.25 -5.69 -10.30
N LEU A 322 0.65 -4.65 -11.04
CA LEU A 322 1.36 -4.81 -12.32
C LEU A 322 2.67 -5.57 -12.23
N HIS A 323 3.33 -5.54 -11.08
CA HIS A 323 4.56 -6.29 -10.84
C HIS A 323 4.33 -7.79 -10.58
N PHE A 324 3.07 -8.21 -10.46
CA PHE A 324 2.68 -9.62 -10.34
C PHE A 324 2.36 -10.22 -11.71
N ALA A 325 3.34 -10.88 -12.34
CA ALA A 325 3.14 -11.48 -13.64
C ALA A 325 1.99 -12.50 -13.67
N ASP A 326 1.82 -13.28 -12.61
CA ASP A 326 0.73 -14.24 -12.46
C ASP A 326 -0.66 -13.57 -12.41
N VAL A 327 -0.78 -12.41 -11.75
CA VAL A 327 -2.03 -11.65 -11.69
C VAL A 327 -2.35 -10.99 -13.02
N THR A 328 -1.36 -10.36 -13.66
CA THR A 328 -1.54 -9.72 -14.96
C THR A 328 -1.87 -10.76 -16.04
N GLN A 329 -1.17 -11.88 -16.08
CA GLN A 329 -1.45 -12.98 -16.98
C GLN A 329 -2.86 -13.56 -16.76
N ALA A 330 -3.27 -13.77 -15.50
CA ALA A 330 -4.61 -14.26 -15.19
C ALA A 330 -5.71 -13.32 -15.71
N ILE A 331 -5.48 -12.00 -15.65
CA ILE A 331 -6.43 -11.00 -16.19
C ILE A 331 -6.39 -11.00 -17.73
N GLU A 332 -5.22 -11.07 -18.34
CA GLU A 332 -5.05 -11.14 -19.80
C GLU A 332 -5.75 -12.37 -20.38
N ASP A 333 -5.51 -13.53 -19.79
CA ASP A 333 -6.10 -14.80 -20.24
C ASP A 333 -7.64 -14.75 -20.27
N VAL A 334 -8.27 -14.16 -19.26
CA VAL A 334 -9.73 -14.11 -19.20
C VAL A 334 -10.36 -13.05 -20.09
N VAL A 335 -9.59 -12.01 -20.45
CA VAL A 335 -10.07 -10.92 -21.30
C VAL A 335 -9.78 -11.20 -22.78
N LEU A 336 -8.58 -11.73 -23.10
CA LEU A 336 -8.10 -11.85 -24.48
C LEU A 336 -8.30 -13.24 -25.07
N THR A 337 -8.50 -14.29 -24.24
CA THR A 337 -8.77 -15.62 -24.78
C THR A 337 -10.16 -15.64 -25.41
N PRO A 338 -10.30 -15.91 -26.70
CA PRO A 338 -11.61 -15.95 -27.36
C PRO A 338 -12.52 -16.96 -26.69
N ARG A 339 -13.81 -16.68 -26.64
CA ARG A 339 -14.89 -17.58 -26.21
C ARG A 339 -15.04 -18.80 -27.14
N ALA A 340 -13.96 -19.45 -27.53
CA ALA A 340 -13.95 -20.58 -28.46
C ALA A 340 -14.58 -21.88 -27.89
N GLN A 341 -15.08 -21.88 -26.65
CA GLN A 341 -15.61 -23.10 -26.02
C GLN A 341 -17.12 -23.14 -25.74
N CYS A 342 -17.90 -22.12 -26.12
CA CYS A 342 -19.36 -22.18 -25.97
C CYS A 342 -20.12 -22.45 -27.28
N ALA A 343 -19.44 -22.63 -28.41
CA ALA A 343 -20.09 -22.93 -29.70
C ALA A 343 -20.04 -24.42 -30.11
N GLY A 344 -19.48 -25.28 -29.28
CA GLY A 344 -19.26 -26.71 -29.59
C GLY A 344 -20.30 -27.66 -28.98
N GLY A 345 -21.58 -27.27 -28.81
CA GLY A 345 -22.57 -28.09 -28.12
C GLY A 345 -23.94 -28.23 -28.77
N ALA A 346 -24.07 -27.92 -30.06
CA ALA A 346 -25.39 -28.09 -30.71
C ALA A 346 -25.24 -28.44 -32.20
N GLU A 347 -24.72 -29.64 -32.48
CA GLU A 347 -25.01 -30.32 -33.74
C GLU A 347 -24.48 -31.77 -33.67
N GLN A 348 -25.30 -32.66 -33.23
CA GLN A 348 -25.38 -34.07 -33.69
C GLN A 348 -26.61 -34.70 -33.07
N LEU A 349 -27.69 -34.64 -33.81
CA LEU A 349 -28.73 -35.68 -33.79
C LEU A 349 -29.07 -36.01 -35.23
N PRO A 350 -29.19 -37.31 -35.57
CA PRO A 350 -29.34 -37.83 -36.91
C PRO A 350 -30.75 -37.57 -37.48
#